data_6868a7166466f7d5847658ac1dd10a0b
#
_entry.id   6868a7166466f7d5847658ac1dd10a0b
#
_cell.length_a   1.000
_cell.length_b   1.000
_cell.length_c   1.000
_cell.angle_alpha   90.00
_cell.angle_beta   90.00
_cell.angle_gamma   90.00
#
_symmetry.space_group_name_H-M   'P 1'
#
loop_
_entity.id
_entity.type
_entity.pdbx_description
1 polymer ?
#
loop_
_entity_poly.entity_id
_entity_poly.type
_entity_poly.pdbx_seq_one_letter_code
_entity_poly.pdbx_strand_id
1 'polypeptide(L)'
;DEVQHAPALLTYVKERIDGERDRRGLWVLTGSQNLLLAKGVTETLAGRVALLRLLPLSLREMTGDPDRPLPWEAGGARLAAPPPASPAASWPWLVRGCYPQLVAEPDLDPHLWHQSYLGTYLERDVRDLTQIGDLLQFQLFVRALAARSAQLLNLSGLARELGIAVNTAKRWLSLLEATYQVVVLRPYHASLGKRLVKTPKVYFTDTGTLCHLVGLRDPDHAAAGPMAGARLETAVVAELLKAALHRGEQPDLYFWRTATGVEVDALVRTYDERGERLVPLEVKTTATASARMAAGIARLGGDLGERVAPGYVVYLGDRRLPLGQNVTALPLAEL
;
A
#
# COMPACT_ATOMS: atom_id res chain seq x y z
N ASP A 1 -7.68 -24.18 4.54
CA ASP A 1 -6.49 -23.50 4.00
C ASP A 1 -6.25 -23.95 2.56
N GLU A 2 -5.65 -23.08 1.73
CA GLU A 2 -5.32 -23.33 0.31
C GLU A 2 -6.51 -23.88 -0.50
N VAL A 3 -7.67 -23.26 -0.34
CA VAL A 3 -8.96 -23.73 -0.89
C VAL A 3 -8.97 -23.87 -2.42
N GLN A 4 -8.08 -23.18 -3.12
CA GLN A 4 -7.91 -23.28 -4.57
C GLN A 4 -7.48 -24.68 -5.03
N HIS A 5 -6.86 -25.48 -4.15
CA HIS A 5 -6.49 -26.87 -4.44
C HIS A 5 -7.64 -27.87 -4.22
N ALA A 6 -8.76 -27.41 -3.66
CA ALA A 6 -9.93 -28.24 -3.39
C ALA A 6 -11.24 -27.59 -3.88
N PRO A 7 -11.37 -27.27 -5.17
CA PRO A 7 -12.52 -26.53 -5.69
C PRO A 7 -13.88 -27.24 -5.47
N ALA A 8 -13.89 -28.57 -5.40
CA ALA A 8 -15.09 -29.34 -5.10
C ALA A 8 -15.68 -29.04 -3.71
N LEU A 9 -14.82 -28.62 -2.74
CA LEU A 9 -15.24 -28.22 -1.40
C LEU A 9 -16.20 -27.03 -1.42
N LEU A 10 -16.05 -26.11 -2.38
CA LEU A 10 -16.87 -24.91 -2.49
C LEU A 10 -18.36 -25.22 -2.67
N THR A 11 -18.69 -26.26 -3.43
CA THR A 11 -20.08 -26.69 -3.62
C THR A 11 -20.66 -27.19 -2.30
N TYR A 12 -19.91 -28.00 -1.57
CA TYR A 12 -20.31 -28.50 -0.25
C TYR A 12 -20.50 -27.37 0.77
N VAL A 13 -19.56 -26.42 0.82
CA VAL A 13 -19.65 -25.23 1.69
C VAL A 13 -20.89 -24.40 1.33
N LYS A 14 -21.19 -24.22 0.05
CA LYS A 14 -22.40 -23.53 -0.43
C LYS A 14 -23.67 -24.21 0.09
N GLU A 15 -23.78 -25.52 -0.06
CA GLU A 15 -24.96 -26.28 0.41
C GLU A 15 -25.17 -26.11 1.92
N ARG A 16 -24.09 -26.13 2.70
CA ARG A 16 -24.14 -25.94 4.14
C ARG A 16 -24.55 -24.50 4.51
N ILE A 17 -24.01 -23.49 3.82
CA ILE A 17 -24.40 -22.09 4.02
C ILE A 17 -25.88 -21.91 3.67
N ASP A 18 -26.35 -22.47 2.58
CA ASP A 18 -27.75 -22.36 2.15
C ASP A 18 -28.74 -23.09 3.09
N GLY A 19 -28.28 -24.12 3.78
CA GLY A 19 -29.07 -24.84 4.81
C GLY A 19 -29.10 -24.12 6.17
N GLU A 20 -28.14 -23.25 6.48
CA GLU A 20 -27.99 -22.59 7.78
C GLU A 20 -27.87 -21.06 7.61
N ARG A 21 -28.77 -20.42 6.84
CA ARG A 21 -28.67 -19.00 6.43
C ARG A 21 -28.60 -17.99 7.55
N ASP A 22 -29.16 -18.32 8.72
CA ASP A 22 -29.17 -17.44 9.88
C ASP A 22 -27.84 -17.44 10.65
N ARG A 23 -26.94 -18.38 10.33
CA ARG A 23 -25.63 -18.49 10.97
C ARG A 23 -24.55 -17.96 10.03
N ARG A 24 -23.84 -16.92 10.48
CA ARG A 24 -22.73 -16.28 9.73
C ARG A 24 -21.40 -16.65 10.36
N GLY A 25 -20.32 -16.54 9.57
CA GLY A 25 -18.95 -16.76 10.06
C GLY A 25 -18.60 -18.21 10.40
N LEU A 26 -19.37 -19.19 9.89
CA LEU A 26 -19.11 -20.63 10.13
C LEU A 26 -17.87 -21.15 9.42
N TRP A 27 -17.52 -20.52 8.30
CA TRP A 27 -16.45 -20.99 7.43
C TRP A 27 -15.44 -19.87 7.21
N VAL A 28 -14.18 -20.17 7.41
CA VAL A 28 -13.04 -19.33 7.02
C VAL A 28 -12.27 -20.12 5.98
N LEU A 29 -12.25 -19.61 4.76
CA LEU A 29 -11.50 -20.17 3.65
C LEU A 29 -10.29 -19.28 3.40
N THR A 30 -9.10 -19.87 3.36
CA THR A 30 -7.84 -19.14 3.13
C THR A 30 -7.13 -19.68 1.90
N GLY A 31 -6.28 -18.86 1.32
CA GLY A 31 -5.44 -19.25 0.19
C GLY A 31 -4.43 -18.16 -0.13
N SER A 32 -3.26 -18.56 -0.61
CA SER A 32 -2.16 -17.67 -1.00
C SER A 32 -2.44 -16.91 -2.30
N GLN A 33 -3.35 -17.39 -3.12
CA GLN A 33 -3.74 -16.75 -4.38
C GLN A 33 -4.95 -15.85 -4.20
N ASN A 34 -5.07 -14.82 -5.05
CA ASN A 34 -6.28 -14.03 -5.10
C ASN A 34 -7.47 -14.92 -5.46
N LEU A 35 -8.30 -15.22 -4.47
CA LEU A 35 -9.46 -16.11 -4.62
C LEU A 35 -10.44 -15.66 -5.70
N LEU A 36 -10.44 -14.37 -6.07
CA LEU A 36 -11.23 -13.84 -7.20
C LEU A 36 -10.73 -14.33 -8.56
N LEU A 37 -9.44 -14.72 -8.63
CA LEU A 37 -8.85 -15.30 -9.86
C LEU A 37 -9.03 -16.82 -9.92
N ALA A 38 -9.33 -17.46 -8.79
CA ALA A 38 -9.62 -18.90 -8.74
C ALA A 38 -10.99 -19.14 -9.38
N LYS A 39 -10.98 -19.75 -10.57
CA LYS A 39 -12.20 -20.18 -11.27
C LYS A 39 -13.05 -21.02 -10.32
N GLY A 40 -14.30 -20.62 -10.13
CA GLY A 40 -15.28 -21.36 -9.33
C GLY A 40 -15.61 -20.73 -7.97
N VAL A 41 -14.71 -19.97 -7.30
CA VAL A 41 -15.04 -19.33 -6.01
C VAL A 41 -16.13 -18.27 -6.21
N THR A 42 -15.95 -17.39 -7.20
CA THR A 42 -16.90 -16.31 -7.50
C THR A 42 -18.23 -16.81 -8.03
N GLU A 43 -18.24 -17.89 -8.81
CA GLU A 43 -19.48 -18.47 -9.36
C GLU A 43 -20.26 -19.23 -8.29
N THR A 44 -19.56 -20.00 -7.43
CA THR A 44 -20.20 -20.90 -6.46
C THR A 44 -20.67 -20.17 -5.21
N LEU A 45 -19.89 -19.19 -4.69
CA LEU A 45 -20.12 -18.53 -3.40
C LEU A 45 -20.59 -17.07 -3.53
N ALA A 46 -21.00 -16.61 -4.71
CA ALA A 46 -21.50 -15.27 -4.93
C ALA A 46 -22.62 -14.89 -3.94
N GLY A 47 -22.48 -13.76 -3.26
CA GLY A 47 -23.44 -13.27 -2.25
C GLY A 47 -23.44 -14.03 -0.90
N ARG A 48 -22.52 -14.99 -0.70
CA ARG A 48 -22.46 -15.83 0.51
C ARG A 48 -21.18 -15.64 1.32
N VAL A 49 -20.19 -14.96 0.77
CA VAL A 49 -18.87 -14.77 1.40
C VAL A 49 -18.49 -13.29 1.45
N ALA A 50 -17.80 -12.91 2.51
CA ALA A 50 -17.02 -11.69 2.59
C ALA A 50 -15.58 -12.00 2.16
N LEU A 51 -14.99 -11.17 1.32
CA LEU A 51 -13.61 -11.31 0.87
C LEU A 51 -12.74 -10.34 1.65
N LEU A 52 -11.85 -10.89 2.46
CA LEU A 52 -10.84 -10.14 3.19
C LEU A 52 -9.49 -10.30 2.52
N ARG A 53 -8.66 -9.26 2.60
CA ARG A 53 -7.30 -9.25 2.06
C ARG A 53 -6.36 -8.88 3.18
N LEU A 54 -5.39 -9.75 3.43
CA LEU A 54 -4.36 -9.52 4.43
C LEU A 54 -3.02 -9.26 3.71
N LEU A 55 -2.54 -8.03 3.84
CA LEU A 55 -1.19 -7.64 3.46
C LEU A 55 -0.22 -7.95 4.62
N PRO A 56 1.09 -7.75 4.45
CA PRO A 56 2.01 -7.75 5.60
C PRO A 56 1.52 -6.82 6.71
N LEU A 57 1.94 -7.08 7.96
CA LEU A 57 1.46 -6.36 9.14
C LEU A 57 1.56 -4.84 8.98
N SER A 58 0.57 -4.11 9.47
CA SER A 58 0.62 -2.66 9.60
C SER A 58 1.43 -2.23 10.84
N LEU A 59 1.83 -0.97 10.90
CA LEU A 59 2.47 -0.39 12.10
C LEU A 59 1.60 -0.56 13.35
N ARG A 60 0.28 -0.43 13.20
CA ARG A 60 -0.68 -0.62 14.29
C ARG A 60 -0.68 -2.04 14.82
N GLU A 61 -0.68 -3.03 13.94
CA GLU A 61 -0.59 -4.44 14.31
C GLU A 61 0.75 -4.75 14.98
N MET A 62 1.87 -4.23 14.44
CA MET A 62 3.19 -4.42 15.05
C MET A 62 3.32 -3.75 16.42
N THR A 63 2.57 -2.68 16.68
CA THR A 63 2.55 -2.00 17.99
C THR A 63 1.48 -2.52 18.94
N GLY A 64 0.70 -3.53 18.54
CA GLY A 64 -0.32 -4.18 19.37
C GLY A 64 -1.63 -3.38 19.48
N ASP A 65 -1.88 -2.42 18.59
CA ASP A 65 -3.10 -1.60 18.55
C ASP A 65 -3.73 -1.60 17.15
N PRO A 66 -4.19 -2.78 16.65
CA PRO A 66 -4.70 -2.92 15.29
C PRO A 66 -5.96 -2.09 15.03
N ASP A 67 -6.76 -1.84 16.06
CA ASP A 67 -8.03 -1.12 15.96
C ASP A 67 -7.88 0.40 16.14
N ARG A 68 -6.66 0.89 16.33
CA ARG A 68 -6.42 2.34 16.50
C ARG A 68 -6.98 3.11 15.30
N PRO A 69 -7.89 4.10 15.53
CA PRO A 69 -8.45 4.88 14.44
C PRO A 69 -7.38 5.74 13.75
N LEU A 70 -7.60 6.03 12.48
CA LEU A 70 -6.76 6.97 11.73
C LEU A 70 -6.92 8.39 12.30
N PRO A 71 -5.92 9.27 12.16
CA PRO A 71 -5.92 10.62 12.75
C PRO A 71 -7.15 11.48 12.40
N TRP A 72 -7.79 11.21 11.28
CA TRP A 72 -9.00 11.91 10.81
C TRP A 72 -10.30 11.20 11.12
N GLU A 73 -10.25 10.00 11.69
CA GLU A 73 -11.44 9.26 12.13
C GLU A 73 -11.88 9.70 13.52
N ALA A 74 -13.13 9.35 13.89
CA ALA A 74 -13.66 9.66 15.21
C ALA A 74 -12.78 9.05 16.31
N GLY A 75 -12.30 9.87 17.22
CA GLY A 75 -11.36 9.45 18.28
C GLY A 75 -9.88 9.56 17.93
N GLY A 76 -9.50 9.54 16.66
CA GLY A 76 -8.09 9.53 16.23
C GLY A 76 -7.29 10.78 16.62
N ALA A 77 -7.96 11.94 16.75
CA ALA A 77 -7.31 13.18 17.17
C ALA A 77 -6.92 13.21 18.67
N ARG A 78 -7.50 12.32 19.51
CA ARG A 78 -7.38 12.34 20.98
C ARG A 78 -6.53 11.20 21.54
N LEU A 79 -6.02 10.31 20.68
CA LEU A 79 -5.20 9.21 21.16
C LEU A 79 -3.88 9.72 21.74
N ALA A 80 -3.48 9.14 22.88
CA ALA A 80 -2.13 9.31 23.36
C ALA A 80 -1.17 8.89 22.24
N ALA A 81 -0.21 9.76 21.94
CA ALA A 81 0.80 9.42 20.95
C ALA A 81 1.49 8.10 21.37
N PRO A 82 1.71 7.17 20.45
CA PRO A 82 2.61 6.05 20.73
C PRO A 82 3.97 6.60 21.18
N PRO A 83 4.78 5.83 21.90
CA PRO A 83 6.08 6.30 22.35
C PRO A 83 6.85 6.85 21.14
N PRO A 84 7.52 7.99 21.28
CA PRO A 84 8.15 8.70 20.19
C PRO A 84 9.14 7.77 19.47
N ALA A 85 8.79 7.39 18.24
CA ALA A 85 9.74 6.73 17.37
C ALA A 85 10.67 7.81 16.82
N SER A 86 11.92 7.79 17.23
CA SER A 86 12.93 8.66 16.59
C SER A 86 13.05 8.31 15.10
N PRO A 87 13.48 9.24 14.25
CA PRO A 87 13.77 8.93 12.85
C PRO A 87 14.66 7.69 12.68
N ALA A 88 15.66 7.55 13.56
CA ALA A 88 16.53 6.39 13.62
C ALA A 88 15.80 5.07 13.91
N ALA A 89 14.69 5.09 14.64
CA ALA A 89 13.91 3.90 14.94
C ALA A 89 12.99 3.46 13.76
N SER A 90 12.68 4.36 12.83
CA SER A 90 11.79 4.05 11.70
C SER A 90 12.50 3.27 10.59
N TRP A 91 13.75 3.57 10.29
CA TRP A 91 14.45 2.97 9.15
C TRP A 91 14.75 1.47 9.31
N PRO A 92 15.08 0.94 10.51
CA PRO A 92 15.27 -0.49 10.68
C PRO A 92 14.08 -1.33 10.26
N TRP A 93 12.85 -0.97 10.67
CA TRP A 93 11.67 -1.73 10.26
C TRP A 93 11.31 -1.50 8.78
N LEU A 94 11.53 -0.29 8.23
CA LEU A 94 11.33 -0.01 6.81
C LEU A 94 12.21 -0.89 5.91
N VAL A 95 13.44 -1.17 6.34
CA VAL A 95 14.38 -2.05 5.61
C VAL A 95 14.08 -3.51 5.86
N ARG A 96 13.67 -3.88 7.08
CA ARG A 96 13.33 -5.26 7.43
C ARG A 96 12.06 -5.74 6.77
N GLY A 97 11.04 -4.88 6.66
CA GLY A 97 9.70 -5.22 6.19
C GLY A 97 8.77 -5.68 7.32
N CYS A 98 7.52 -5.88 6.94
CA CYS A 98 6.40 -6.10 7.86
C CYS A 98 5.78 -7.51 7.73
N TYR A 99 6.46 -8.46 7.12
CA TYR A 99 5.96 -9.84 7.08
C TYR A 99 5.92 -10.44 8.48
N PRO A 100 4.86 -11.21 8.83
CA PRO A 100 4.64 -11.72 10.19
C PRO A 100 5.84 -12.46 10.76
N GLN A 101 6.49 -13.33 9.98
CA GLN A 101 7.66 -14.07 10.45
C GLN A 101 8.85 -13.14 10.77
N LEU A 102 9.10 -12.13 9.93
CA LEU A 102 10.17 -11.17 10.18
C LEU A 102 9.92 -10.34 11.45
N VAL A 103 8.65 -10.07 11.76
CA VAL A 103 8.28 -9.32 12.98
C VAL A 103 8.37 -10.23 14.22
N ALA A 104 7.94 -11.49 14.11
CA ALA A 104 7.94 -12.44 15.22
C ALA A 104 9.34 -12.96 15.59
N GLU A 105 10.27 -13.01 14.63
CA GLU A 105 11.62 -13.56 14.78
C GLU A 105 12.68 -12.48 14.50
N PRO A 106 13.00 -11.60 15.46
CA PRO A 106 13.94 -10.48 15.29
C PRO A 106 15.35 -10.89 14.82
N ASP A 107 15.80 -12.09 15.18
CA ASP A 107 17.12 -12.62 14.84
C ASP A 107 17.20 -13.18 13.41
N LEU A 108 16.06 -13.33 12.72
CA LEU A 108 16.02 -13.82 11.35
C LEU A 108 16.64 -12.79 10.39
N ASP A 109 17.56 -13.22 9.53
CA ASP A 109 18.16 -12.36 8.50
C ASP A 109 17.08 -11.97 7.47
N PRO A 110 16.67 -10.68 7.42
CA PRO A 110 15.63 -10.25 6.52
C PRO A 110 16.04 -10.36 5.04
N HIS A 111 17.33 -10.24 4.74
CA HIS A 111 17.79 -10.34 3.37
C HIS A 111 17.65 -11.77 2.83
N LEU A 112 18.10 -12.76 3.60
CA LEU A 112 17.96 -14.16 3.25
C LEU A 112 16.48 -14.57 3.17
N TRP A 113 15.67 -14.05 4.09
CA TRP A 113 14.24 -14.29 4.09
C TRP A 113 13.55 -13.76 2.83
N HIS A 114 13.77 -12.47 2.47
CA HIS A 114 13.20 -11.89 1.25
C HIS A 114 13.69 -12.57 -0.02
N GLN A 115 14.96 -12.97 -0.06
CA GLN A 115 15.51 -13.73 -1.17
C GLN A 115 14.76 -15.06 -1.37
N SER A 116 14.57 -15.81 -0.28
CA SER A 116 13.86 -17.09 -0.29
C SER A 116 12.38 -16.93 -0.64
N TYR A 117 11.72 -15.91 -0.02
CA TYR A 117 10.32 -15.61 -0.30
C TYR A 117 10.09 -15.25 -1.77
N LEU A 118 10.89 -14.35 -2.33
CA LEU A 118 10.77 -13.97 -3.75
C LEU A 118 11.09 -15.14 -4.69
N GLY A 119 12.06 -15.99 -4.35
CA GLY A 119 12.36 -17.20 -5.11
C GLY A 119 11.16 -18.16 -5.15
N THR A 120 10.59 -18.49 -3.98
CA THR A 120 9.43 -19.38 -3.89
C THR A 120 8.18 -18.77 -4.50
N TYR A 121 7.93 -17.47 -4.30
CA TYR A 121 6.83 -16.75 -4.93
C TYR A 121 6.92 -16.79 -6.46
N LEU A 122 8.11 -16.52 -7.01
CA LEU A 122 8.32 -16.53 -8.46
C LEU A 122 8.18 -17.93 -9.05
N GLU A 123 8.63 -18.97 -8.33
CA GLU A 123 8.56 -20.35 -8.81
C GLU A 123 7.14 -20.94 -8.70
N ARG A 124 6.42 -20.66 -7.66
CA ARG A 124 5.10 -21.23 -7.38
C ARG A 124 3.98 -20.39 -7.98
N ASP A 125 3.80 -19.17 -7.48
CA ASP A 125 2.60 -18.39 -7.76
C ASP A 125 2.63 -17.77 -9.15
N VAL A 126 3.79 -17.35 -9.60
CA VAL A 126 3.97 -16.69 -10.90
C VAL A 126 3.88 -17.69 -12.04
N ARG A 127 4.48 -18.87 -11.92
CA ARG A 127 4.40 -19.92 -12.95
C ARG A 127 3.00 -20.49 -13.10
N ASP A 128 2.29 -20.67 -11.97
CA ASP A 128 0.94 -21.23 -11.98
C ASP A 128 -0.10 -20.28 -12.60
N LEU A 129 0.06 -18.98 -12.39
CA LEU A 129 -0.89 -17.96 -12.86
C LEU A 129 -0.63 -17.52 -14.30
N THR A 130 0.59 -17.62 -14.79
CA THR A 130 0.94 -17.20 -16.16
C THR A 130 2.08 -18.07 -16.71
N GLN A 131 1.98 -18.43 -17.99
CA GLN A 131 3.11 -19.01 -18.71
C GLN A 131 4.17 -17.91 -18.94
N ILE A 132 4.97 -17.61 -17.90
CA ILE A 132 6.12 -16.71 -18.04
C ILE A 132 7.23 -17.51 -18.71
N GLY A 133 7.45 -17.26 -20.02
CA GLY A 133 8.48 -17.94 -20.78
C GLY A 133 9.90 -17.57 -20.35
N ASP A 134 10.11 -16.38 -19.75
CA ASP A 134 11.41 -15.88 -19.30
C ASP A 134 11.33 -15.33 -17.87
N LEU A 135 11.68 -16.20 -16.90
CA LEU A 135 11.67 -15.86 -15.49
C LEU A 135 12.75 -14.81 -15.15
N LEU A 136 13.90 -14.85 -15.82
CA LEU A 136 14.97 -13.87 -15.62
C LEU A 136 14.53 -12.46 -16.01
N GLN A 137 13.88 -12.32 -17.16
CA GLN A 137 13.33 -11.05 -17.61
C GLN A 137 12.24 -10.53 -16.66
N PHE A 138 11.42 -11.42 -16.11
CA PHE A 138 10.44 -11.04 -15.10
C PHE A 138 11.10 -10.54 -13.82
N GLN A 139 12.17 -11.20 -13.35
CA GLN A 139 12.93 -10.73 -12.18
C GLN A 139 13.56 -9.34 -12.42
N LEU A 140 14.12 -9.11 -13.60
CA LEU A 140 14.63 -7.80 -13.99
C LEU A 140 13.53 -6.74 -14.02
N PHE A 141 12.34 -7.09 -14.53
CA PHE A 141 11.17 -6.20 -14.51
C PHE A 141 10.76 -5.83 -13.09
N VAL A 142 10.67 -6.78 -12.17
CA VAL A 142 10.30 -6.54 -10.77
C VAL A 142 11.32 -5.62 -10.09
N ARG A 143 12.62 -5.84 -10.29
CA ARG A 143 13.70 -4.97 -9.77
C ARG A 143 13.64 -3.56 -10.35
N ALA A 144 13.46 -3.44 -11.65
CA ALA A 144 13.36 -2.14 -12.32
C ALA A 144 12.09 -1.38 -11.92
N LEU A 145 10.99 -2.09 -11.63
CA LEU A 145 9.76 -1.52 -11.08
C LEU A 145 9.98 -1.04 -9.62
N ALA A 146 10.71 -1.82 -8.80
CA ALA A 146 11.06 -1.45 -7.43
C ALA A 146 11.85 -0.14 -7.37
N ALA A 147 12.81 0.04 -8.27
CA ALA A 147 13.57 1.29 -8.39
C ALA A 147 12.70 2.50 -8.77
N ARG A 148 11.45 2.28 -9.18
CA ARG A 148 10.46 3.29 -9.58
C ARG A 148 9.26 3.40 -8.62
N SER A 149 9.33 2.77 -7.45
CA SER A 149 8.29 2.92 -6.43
C SER A 149 8.09 4.38 -6.07
N ALA A 150 6.84 4.81 -5.84
CA ALA A 150 6.42 6.18 -5.60
C ALA A 150 6.65 7.16 -6.78
N GLN A 151 6.93 6.65 -7.98
CA GLN A 151 7.11 7.48 -9.17
C GLN A 151 5.96 7.28 -10.17
N LEU A 152 5.77 8.27 -11.05
CA LEU A 152 4.83 8.14 -12.17
C LEU A 152 5.26 6.97 -13.06
N LEU A 153 4.35 6.06 -13.34
CA LEU A 153 4.60 4.80 -14.02
C LEU A 153 4.70 4.99 -15.55
N ASN A 154 5.91 5.09 -16.07
CA ASN A 154 6.17 5.02 -17.51
C ASN A 154 6.44 3.56 -17.95
N LEU A 155 5.36 2.80 -18.08
CA LEU A 155 5.46 1.38 -18.41
C LEU A 155 6.05 1.12 -19.81
N SER A 156 5.80 2.01 -20.77
CA SER A 156 6.38 1.91 -22.12
C SER A 156 7.88 2.17 -22.12
N GLY A 157 8.35 3.13 -21.30
CA GLY A 157 9.77 3.39 -21.09
C GLY A 157 10.47 2.20 -20.45
N LEU A 158 9.86 1.65 -19.38
CA LEU A 158 10.37 0.47 -18.69
C LEU A 158 10.45 -0.76 -19.61
N ALA A 159 9.42 -1.00 -20.41
CA ALA A 159 9.40 -2.11 -21.37
C ALA A 159 10.53 -1.98 -22.40
N ARG A 160 10.78 -0.76 -22.91
CA ARG A 160 11.87 -0.49 -23.87
C ARG A 160 13.24 -0.71 -23.25
N GLU A 161 13.45 -0.25 -22.02
CA GLU A 161 14.72 -0.41 -21.28
C GLU A 161 15.06 -1.90 -21.07
N LEU A 162 14.05 -2.73 -20.83
CA LEU A 162 14.22 -4.16 -20.60
C LEU A 162 14.17 -5.00 -21.88
N GLY A 163 13.93 -4.40 -23.05
CA GLY A 163 13.82 -5.14 -24.31
C GLY A 163 12.59 -6.05 -24.41
N ILE A 164 11.49 -5.73 -23.70
CA ILE A 164 10.26 -6.52 -23.70
C ILE A 164 9.11 -5.76 -24.37
N ALA A 165 8.09 -6.49 -24.82
CA ALA A 165 6.88 -5.87 -25.36
C ALA A 165 6.08 -5.16 -24.27
N VAL A 166 5.48 -4.01 -24.58
CA VAL A 166 4.64 -3.24 -23.64
C VAL A 166 3.47 -4.08 -23.11
N ASN A 167 2.90 -4.96 -23.91
CA ASN A 167 1.82 -5.86 -23.47
C ASN A 167 2.34 -6.91 -22.46
N THR A 168 3.58 -7.35 -22.58
CA THR A 168 4.23 -8.21 -21.58
C THR A 168 4.39 -7.47 -20.26
N ALA A 169 4.91 -6.23 -20.30
CA ALA A 169 5.04 -5.40 -19.11
C ALA A 169 3.69 -5.13 -18.43
N LYS A 170 2.62 -4.86 -19.20
CA LYS A 170 1.24 -4.72 -18.68
C LYS A 170 0.76 -5.99 -17.98
N ARG A 171 0.94 -7.14 -18.61
CA ARG A 171 0.55 -8.43 -18.03
C ARG A 171 1.30 -8.72 -16.73
N TRP A 172 2.60 -8.46 -16.70
CA TRP A 172 3.43 -8.65 -15.51
C TRP A 172 3.05 -7.68 -14.37
N LEU A 173 2.76 -6.42 -14.68
CA LEU A 173 2.26 -5.48 -13.70
C LEU A 173 0.92 -5.94 -13.12
N SER A 174 -0.03 -6.35 -13.97
CA SER A 174 -1.34 -6.85 -13.52
C SER A 174 -1.19 -8.11 -12.64
N LEU A 175 -0.20 -8.96 -12.92
CA LEU A 175 0.11 -10.10 -12.07
C LEU A 175 0.60 -9.66 -10.69
N LEU A 176 1.54 -8.70 -10.60
CA LEU A 176 2.04 -8.17 -9.34
C LEU A 176 0.94 -7.47 -8.52
N GLU A 177 -0.02 -6.79 -9.18
CA GLU A 177 -1.20 -6.25 -8.51
C GLU A 177 -2.12 -7.36 -7.99
N ALA A 178 -2.38 -8.37 -8.82
CA ALA A 178 -3.25 -9.50 -8.48
C ALA A 178 -2.70 -10.35 -7.33
N THR A 179 -1.39 -10.40 -7.17
CA THR A 179 -0.68 -11.11 -6.09
C THR A 179 -0.30 -10.19 -4.93
N TYR A 180 -0.83 -8.98 -4.91
CA TYR A 180 -0.63 -7.99 -3.84
C TYR A 180 0.82 -7.58 -3.56
N GLN A 181 1.72 -7.77 -4.54
CA GLN A 181 3.11 -7.30 -4.41
C GLN A 181 3.20 -5.78 -4.61
N VAL A 182 2.36 -5.25 -5.48
CA VAL A 182 2.28 -3.80 -5.74
C VAL A 182 0.84 -3.31 -5.76
N VAL A 183 0.68 -2.01 -5.57
CA VAL A 183 -0.54 -1.26 -5.85
C VAL A 183 -0.26 -0.16 -6.86
N VAL A 184 -1.18 0.03 -7.81
CA VAL A 184 -1.15 1.12 -8.78
C VAL A 184 -2.10 2.21 -8.32
N LEU A 185 -1.55 3.26 -7.72
CA LEU A 185 -2.31 4.39 -7.21
C LEU A 185 -2.66 5.33 -8.36
N ARG A 186 -3.95 5.59 -8.53
CA ARG A 186 -4.45 6.47 -9.58
C ARG A 186 -4.49 7.93 -9.13
N PRO A 187 -4.29 8.88 -10.04
CA PRO A 187 -4.47 10.28 -9.70
C PRO A 187 -5.96 10.60 -9.48
N TYR A 188 -6.23 11.47 -8.51
CA TYR A 188 -7.59 11.99 -8.29
C TYR A 188 -7.97 12.94 -9.43
N HIS A 189 -9.05 12.63 -10.11
CA HIS A 189 -9.65 13.47 -11.13
C HIS A 189 -10.99 14.01 -10.63
N ALA A 190 -11.00 15.21 -10.09
CA ALA A 190 -12.23 15.97 -10.12
C ALA A 190 -12.52 16.28 -11.60
N SER A 191 -13.76 16.14 -12.06
CA SER A 191 -14.21 16.42 -13.45
C SER A 191 -14.06 17.91 -13.87
N LEU A 192 -13.07 18.56 -13.34
CA LEU A 192 -12.73 19.95 -13.58
C LEU A 192 -11.71 19.98 -14.71
N GLY A 193 -12.03 20.62 -15.82
CA GLY A 193 -11.24 20.77 -17.04
C GLY A 193 -9.78 21.25 -16.91
N LYS A 194 -9.15 20.99 -15.76
CA LYS A 194 -7.76 21.31 -15.43
C LYS A 194 -6.83 20.22 -15.94
N ARG A 195 -5.65 20.63 -16.38
CA ARG A 195 -4.55 19.76 -16.83
C ARG A 195 -3.94 19.00 -15.63
N LEU A 196 -4.58 17.92 -15.20
CA LEU A 196 -4.05 17.00 -14.21
C LEU A 196 -3.26 15.88 -14.89
N VAL A 197 -2.26 15.33 -14.20
CA VAL A 197 -1.51 14.17 -14.65
C VAL A 197 -2.44 12.96 -14.63
N LYS A 198 -2.47 12.18 -15.73
CA LYS A 198 -3.29 10.97 -15.85
C LYS A 198 -2.52 9.68 -15.55
N THR A 199 -1.19 9.77 -15.54
CA THR A 199 -0.30 8.63 -15.32
C THR A 199 -0.36 8.23 -13.84
N PRO A 200 -0.58 6.95 -13.51
CA PRO A 200 -0.60 6.48 -12.12
C PRO A 200 0.81 6.42 -11.53
N LYS A 201 0.90 6.25 -10.22
CA LYS A 201 2.11 5.86 -9.50
C LYS A 201 2.04 4.38 -9.12
N VAL A 202 3.19 3.74 -8.92
CA VAL A 202 3.30 2.36 -8.44
C VAL A 202 3.96 2.34 -7.07
N TYR A 203 3.47 1.48 -6.17
CA TYR A 203 4.01 1.29 -4.84
C TYR A 203 4.11 -0.19 -4.51
N PHE A 204 5.18 -0.62 -3.86
CA PHE A 204 5.25 -1.93 -3.25
C PHE A 204 4.43 -1.94 -1.94
N THR A 205 3.80 -3.06 -1.64
CA THR A 205 2.97 -3.21 -0.42
C THR A 205 3.80 -3.49 0.83
N ASP A 206 5.07 -3.86 0.65
CA ASP A 206 6.05 -4.06 1.72
C ASP A 206 7.37 -3.37 1.39
N THR A 207 7.87 -2.57 2.34
CA THR A 207 9.10 -1.79 2.15
C THR A 207 10.36 -2.62 2.30
N GLY A 208 10.34 -3.73 3.04
CA GLY A 208 11.46 -4.66 3.13
C GLY A 208 11.69 -5.37 1.80
N THR A 209 10.61 -5.85 1.17
CA THR A 209 10.66 -6.39 -0.20
C THR A 209 11.22 -5.35 -1.18
N LEU A 210 10.74 -4.10 -1.10
CA LEU A 210 11.25 -3.00 -1.91
C LEU A 210 12.76 -2.80 -1.69
N CYS A 211 13.22 -2.70 -0.44
CA CYS A 211 14.63 -2.52 -0.11
C CYS A 211 15.49 -3.68 -0.59
N HIS A 212 15.03 -4.93 -0.42
CA HIS A 212 15.72 -6.11 -0.91
C HIS A 212 15.91 -6.08 -2.44
N LEU A 213 14.84 -5.76 -3.19
CA LEU A 213 14.87 -5.70 -4.66
C LEU A 213 15.84 -4.66 -5.22
N VAL A 214 16.01 -3.54 -4.53
CA VAL A 214 16.95 -2.48 -4.92
C VAL A 214 18.35 -2.61 -4.26
N GLY A 215 18.59 -3.71 -3.53
CA GLY A 215 19.89 -4.02 -2.93
C GLY A 215 20.22 -3.22 -1.66
N LEU A 216 19.25 -2.63 -1.00
CA LEU A 216 19.43 -1.88 0.26
C LEU A 216 19.27 -2.80 1.47
N ARG A 217 20.31 -2.89 2.29
CA ARG A 217 20.35 -3.74 3.49
C ARG A 217 20.54 -2.95 4.77
N ASP A 218 21.18 -1.81 4.66
CA ASP A 218 21.57 -0.99 5.78
C ASP A 218 20.57 0.16 5.99
N PRO A 219 19.99 0.32 7.21
CA PRO A 219 19.03 1.38 7.53
C PRO A 219 19.58 2.81 7.34
N ASP A 220 20.86 3.05 7.65
CA ASP A 220 21.45 4.37 7.53
C ASP A 220 21.67 4.74 6.07
N HIS A 221 22.11 3.78 5.24
CA HIS A 221 22.17 3.97 3.79
C HIS A 221 20.78 4.16 3.18
N ALA A 222 19.76 3.49 3.72
CA ALA A 222 18.38 3.67 3.30
C ALA A 222 17.87 5.08 3.64
N ALA A 223 18.21 5.61 4.82
CA ALA A 223 17.83 6.94 5.28
C ALA A 223 18.52 8.06 4.49
N ALA A 224 19.82 7.91 4.21
CA ALA A 224 20.63 8.93 3.53
C ALA A 224 20.54 8.87 2.00
N GLY A 225 20.05 7.76 1.44
CA GLY A 225 20.07 7.51 -0.01
C GLY A 225 19.04 8.33 -0.78
N PRO A 226 19.23 8.49 -2.10
CA PRO A 226 18.37 9.31 -2.96
C PRO A 226 16.93 8.84 -3.04
N MET A 227 16.65 7.59 -2.70
CA MET A 227 15.30 7.02 -2.68
C MET A 227 14.63 7.08 -1.29
N ALA A 228 15.20 7.76 -0.31
CA ALA A 228 14.64 7.83 1.05
C ALA A 228 13.19 8.35 1.04
N GLY A 229 12.92 9.43 0.29
CA GLY A 229 11.57 9.98 0.12
C GLY A 229 10.60 8.96 -0.47
N ALA A 230 10.98 8.33 -1.57
CA ALA A 230 10.16 7.34 -2.26
C ALA A 230 9.83 6.11 -1.38
N ARG A 231 10.79 5.68 -0.54
CA ARG A 231 10.57 4.57 0.41
C ARG A 231 9.61 4.96 1.53
N LEU A 232 9.78 6.16 2.09
CA LEU A 232 8.87 6.63 3.14
C LEU A 232 7.46 6.86 2.58
N GLU A 233 7.34 7.43 1.38
CA GLU A 233 6.06 7.58 0.68
C GLU A 233 5.42 6.20 0.42
N THR A 234 6.22 5.22 -0.01
CA THR A 234 5.74 3.83 -0.18
C THR A 234 5.24 3.24 1.14
N ALA A 235 5.94 3.46 2.26
CA ALA A 235 5.49 3.02 3.58
C ALA A 235 4.15 3.64 3.96
N VAL A 236 4.00 4.97 3.81
CA VAL A 236 2.76 5.68 4.13
C VAL A 236 1.59 5.18 3.29
N VAL A 237 1.77 5.05 1.97
CA VAL A 237 0.72 4.53 1.09
C VAL A 237 0.37 3.08 1.45
N ALA A 238 1.37 2.24 1.76
CA ALA A 238 1.14 0.86 2.20
C ALA A 238 0.38 0.82 3.53
N GLU A 239 0.69 1.67 4.51
CA GLU A 239 -0.03 1.74 5.79
C GLU A 239 -1.50 2.18 5.60
N LEU A 240 -1.77 3.16 4.74
CA LEU A 240 -3.14 3.57 4.40
C LEU A 240 -3.92 2.43 3.74
N LEU A 241 -3.27 1.68 2.85
CA LEU A 241 -3.85 0.53 2.18
C LEU A 241 -4.18 -0.60 3.17
N LYS A 242 -3.24 -0.94 4.06
CA LYS A 242 -3.42 -1.94 5.12
C LYS A 242 -4.52 -1.53 6.08
N ALA A 243 -4.56 -0.25 6.50
CA ALA A 243 -5.59 0.28 7.38
C ALA A 243 -7.02 0.07 6.85
N ALA A 244 -7.24 0.13 5.55
CA ALA A 244 -8.53 -0.17 4.94
C ALA A 244 -8.74 -1.68 4.76
N LEU A 245 -7.81 -2.38 4.10
CA LEU A 245 -7.98 -3.79 3.72
C LEU A 245 -8.10 -4.73 4.92
N HIS A 246 -7.32 -4.50 5.99
CA HIS A 246 -7.35 -5.35 7.20
C HIS A 246 -8.66 -5.17 7.99
N ARG A 247 -9.37 -4.06 7.79
CA ARG A 247 -10.74 -3.86 8.31
C ARG A 247 -11.83 -4.38 7.36
N GLY A 248 -11.45 -4.98 6.22
CA GLY A 248 -12.39 -5.45 5.19
C GLY A 248 -12.97 -4.33 4.33
N GLU A 249 -12.42 -3.13 4.40
CA GLU A 249 -12.85 -1.98 3.62
C GLU A 249 -12.14 -1.93 2.26
N GLN A 250 -12.77 -1.30 1.28
CA GLN A 250 -12.12 -1.02 0.01
C GLN A 250 -11.31 0.28 0.15
N PRO A 251 -10.00 0.26 -0.17
CA PRO A 251 -9.20 1.46 -0.08
C PRO A 251 -9.65 2.48 -1.13
N ASP A 252 -9.96 3.68 -0.68
CA ASP A 252 -10.35 4.79 -1.55
C ASP A 252 -9.24 5.85 -1.56
N LEU A 253 -8.12 5.44 -2.15
CA LEU A 253 -6.85 6.15 -2.16
C LEU A 253 -6.51 6.66 -3.55
N TYR A 254 -5.96 7.88 -3.59
CA TYR A 254 -5.49 8.57 -4.79
C TYR A 254 -4.22 9.35 -4.45
N PHE A 255 -3.58 9.91 -5.45
CA PHE A 255 -2.68 11.06 -5.31
C PHE A 255 -3.20 12.21 -6.17
N TRP A 256 -2.68 13.40 -5.97
CA TRP A 256 -3.03 14.54 -6.81
C TRP A 256 -1.77 15.22 -7.34
N ARG A 257 -1.76 15.52 -8.63
CA ARG A 257 -0.64 16.21 -9.26
C ARG A 257 -1.09 17.09 -10.41
N THR A 258 -0.62 18.34 -10.41
CA THR A 258 -0.80 19.28 -11.51
C THR A 258 0.19 19.00 -12.63
N ALA A 259 -0.11 19.50 -13.85
CA ALA A 259 0.85 19.46 -14.97
C ALA A 259 2.12 20.28 -14.70
N THR A 260 2.06 21.25 -13.78
CA THR A 260 3.20 22.08 -13.36
C THR A 260 4.05 21.42 -12.28
N GLY A 261 3.69 20.20 -11.83
CA GLY A 261 4.48 19.41 -10.90
C GLY A 261 4.15 19.63 -9.42
N VAL A 262 3.16 20.46 -9.05
CA VAL A 262 2.67 20.54 -7.66
C VAL A 262 1.92 19.25 -7.35
N GLU A 263 2.25 18.62 -6.23
CA GLU A 263 1.77 17.29 -5.87
C GLU A 263 1.29 17.23 -4.42
N VAL A 264 0.36 16.30 -4.15
CA VAL A 264 0.01 15.77 -2.84
C VAL A 264 0.13 14.26 -2.93
N ASP A 265 0.95 13.66 -2.06
CA ASP A 265 1.43 12.29 -2.19
C ASP A 265 0.31 11.25 -2.03
N ALA A 266 -0.63 11.49 -1.12
CA ALA A 266 -1.81 10.64 -0.98
C ALA A 266 -3.06 11.49 -0.66
N LEU A 267 -4.20 11.03 -1.16
CA LEU A 267 -5.55 11.52 -0.82
C LEU A 267 -6.37 10.32 -0.36
N VAL A 268 -6.92 10.40 0.85
CA VAL A 268 -7.92 9.45 1.32
C VAL A 268 -9.29 10.07 1.09
N ARG A 269 -10.13 9.42 0.28
CA ARG A 269 -11.49 9.87 0.08
C ARG A 269 -12.37 9.30 1.19
N THR A 270 -13.08 10.19 1.85
CA THR A 270 -14.03 9.90 2.93
C THR A 270 -15.35 10.58 2.65
N TYR A 271 -16.34 10.33 3.47
CA TYR A 271 -17.66 10.96 3.36
C TYR A 271 -18.13 11.44 4.72
N ASP A 272 -18.67 12.66 4.78
CA ASP A 272 -19.33 13.23 5.93
C ASP A 272 -20.76 13.73 5.56
N GLU A 273 -21.44 14.41 6.46
CA GLU A 273 -22.78 14.96 6.22
C GLU A 273 -22.84 15.96 5.05
N ARG A 274 -21.70 16.52 4.66
CA ARG A 274 -21.56 17.47 3.53
C ARG A 274 -21.22 16.77 2.21
N GLY A 275 -21.05 15.44 2.23
CA GLY A 275 -20.68 14.63 1.06
C GLY A 275 -19.24 14.18 1.02
N GLU A 276 -18.66 14.13 -0.20
CA GLU A 276 -17.28 13.69 -0.43
C GLU A 276 -16.27 14.64 0.21
N ARG A 277 -15.32 14.06 0.96
CA ARG A 277 -14.20 14.75 1.58
C ARG A 277 -12.90 14.09 1.18
N LEU A 278 -11.86 14.88 1.00
CA LEU A 278 -10.51 14.42 0.66
C LEU A 278 -9.56 14.81 1.77
N VAL A 279 -9.00 13.82 2.43
CA VAL A 279 -7.95 14.01 3.45
C VAL A 279 -6.60 13.96 2.73
N PRO A 280 -5.89 15.08 2.57
CA PRO A 280 -4.61 15.10 1.90
C PRO A 280 -3.46 14.75 2.86
N LEU A 281 -2.52 13.94 2.35
CA LEU A 281 -1.29 13.59 3.04
C LEU A 281 -0.08 13.92 2.17
N GLU A 282 0.88 14.61 2.76
CA GLU A 282 2.20 14.90 2.20
C GLU A 282 3.23 14.14 3.03
N VAL A 283 4.30 13.63 2.44
CA VAL A 283 5.29 12.79 3.13
C VAL A 283 6.67 13.46 3.11
N LYS A 284 7.33 13.55 4.25
CA LYS A 284 8.64 14.21 4.40
C LYS A 284 9.60 13.39 5.25
N THR A 285 10.80 13.13 4.76
CA THR A 285 11.86 12.35 5.43
C THR A 285 12.62 13.13 6.50
N THR A 286 12.11 14.24 6.98
CA THR A 286 12.75 15.08 7.98
C THR A 286 12.13 14.87 9.36
N ALA A 287 12.92 15.09 10.42
CA ALA A 287 12.44 15.14 11.80
C ALA A 287 11.92 16.52 12.19
N THR A 288 12.19 17.55 11.38
CA THR A 288 11.80 18.94 11.67
C THR A 288 10.68 19.36 10.73
N ALA A 289 9.52 19.68 11.29
CA ALA A 289 8.37 20.17 10.53
C ALA A 289 8.47 21.68 10.24
N SER A 290 7.98 22.10 9.09
CA SER A 290 7.86 23.51 8.70
C SER A 290 6.61 23.79 7.87
N ALA A 291 6.07 25.01 7.97
CA ALA A 291 4.86 25.40 7.24
C ALA A 291 4.98 25.25 5.70
N ARG A 292 6.20 25.34 5.15
CA ARG A 292 6.45 25.16 3.72
C ARG A 292 6.07 23.78 3.20
N MET A 293 6.10 22.76 4.07
CA MET A 293 5.74 21.39 3.72
C MET A 293 4.24 21.21 3.38
N ALA A 294 3.40 22.15 3.82
CA ALA A 294 1.97 22.17 3.54
C ALA A 294 1.59 22.83 2.20
N ALA A 295 2.57 23.29 1.40
CA ALA A 295 2.29 24.06 0.19
C ALA A 295 1.46 23.30 -0.86
N GLY A 296 1.70 21.99 -1.04
CA GLY A 296 0.91 21.13 -1.94
C GLY A 296 -0.54 21.03 -1.48
N ILE A 297 -0.75 20.83 -0.18
CA ILE A 297 -2.08 20.74 0.45
C ILE A 297 -2.82 22.09 0.33
N ALA A 298 -2.14 23.20 0.58
CA ALA A 298 -2.73 24.53 0.44
C ALA A 298 -3.16 24.80 -1.02
N ARG A 299 -2.34 24.38 -1.99
CA ARG A 299 -2.68 24.48 -3.41
C ARG A 299 -3.90 23.64 -3.76
N LEU A 300 -3.96 22.40 -3.28
CA LEU A 300 -5.11 21.51 -3.46
C LEU A 300 -6.39 22.17 -2.90
N GLY A 301 -6.31 22.75 -1.70
CA GLY A 301 -7.41 23.49 -1.07
C GLY A 301 -7.93 24.64 -1.93
N GLY A 302 -7.03 25.40 -2.55
CA GLY A 302 -7.37 26.45 -3.52
C GLY A 302 -8.07 25.91 -4.77
N ASP A 303 -7.74 24.72 -5.21
CA ASP A 303 -8.28 24.10 -6.41
C ASP A 303 -9.61 23.35 -6.20
N LEU A 304 -9.81 22.72 -5.04
CA LEU A 304 -10.97 21.87 -4.74
C LEU A 304 -11.90 22.43 -3.65
N GLY A 305 -11.51 23.51 -2.98
CA GLY A 305 -12.34 24.22 -2.00
C GLY A 305 -12.76 23.34 -0.81
N GLU A 306 -14.03 23.42 -0.43
CA GLU A 306 -14.58 22.76 0.75
C GLU A 306 -14.50 21.23 0.72
N ARG A 307 -14.24 20.60 -0.41
CA ARG A 307 -14.02 19.15 -0.48
C ARG A 307 -12.73 18.70 0.22
N VAL A 308 -11.78 19.60 0.42
CA VAL A 308 -10.52 19.29 1.09
C VAL A 308 -10.73 19.35 2.60
N ALA A 309 -10.58 18.22 3.27
CA ALA A 309 -10.58 18.09 4.72
C ALA A 309 -9.27 18.61 5.33
N PRO A 310 -9.15 18.75 6.66
CA PRO A 310 -7.87 18.97 7.30
C PRO A 310 -6.83 17.94 6.85
N GLY A 311 -5.63 18.40 6.51
CA GLY A 311 -4.58 17.58 5.93
C GLY A 311 -3.43 17.31 6.89
N TYR A 312 -2.56 16.40 6.47
CA TYR A 312 -1.43 15.95 7.28
C TYR A 312 -0.13 15.97 6.48
N VAL A 313 0.94 16.41 7.14
CA VAL A 313 2.31 16.18 6.69
C VAL A 313 2.88 15.06 7.54
N VAL A 314 2.93 13.84 6.99
CA VAL A 314 3.55 12.70 7.66
C VAL A 314 5.06 12.86 7.62
N TYR A 315 5.70 12.82 8.79
CA TYR A 315 7.13 13.10 8.92
C TYR A 315 7.79 12.19 9.96
N LEU A 316 9.11 12.26 10.07
CA LEU A 316 9.90 11.43 11.00
C LEU A 316 10.18 12.11 12.35
N GLY A 317 9.39 13.09 12.73
CA GLY A 317 9.44 13.68 14.07
C GLY A 317 8.58 12.92 15.07
N ASP A 318 8.57 13.42 16.31
CA ASP A 318 7.99 12.76 17.49
C ASP A 318 6.72 13.47 18.02
N ARG A 319 6.24 14.54 17.38
CA ARG A 319 5.13 15.36 17.88
C ARG A 319 4.19 15.81 16.80
N ARG A 320 2.90 15.91 17.13
CA ARG A 320 1.95 16.63 16.29
C ARG A 320 2.19 18.14 16.41
N LEU A 321 2.37 18.81 15.29
CA LEU A 321 2.60 20.26 15.23
C LEU A 321 1.67 20.91 14.20
N PRO A 322 1.06 22.07 14.50
CA PRO A 322 0.28 22.81 13.51
C PRO A 322 1.22 23.42 12.46
N LEU A 323 0.90 23.23 11.18
CA LEU A 323 1.65 23.80 10.03
C LEU A 323 0.91 24.92 9.32
N GLY A 324 -0.08 25.51 9.95
CA GLY A 324 -0.95 26.54 9.40
C GLY A 324 -2.42 26.17 9.54
N GLN A 325 -3.30 26.80 8.77
CA GLN A 325 -4.72 26.49 8.82
C GLN A 325 -4.98 25.10 8.24
N ASN A 326 -5.64 24.26 9.04
CA ASN A 326 -6.10 22.93 8.65
C ASN A 326 -5.00 21.94 8.19
N VAL A 327 -3.73 22.14 8.56
CA VAL A 327 -2.67 21.16 8.30
C VAL A 327 -1.89 20.87 9.58
N THR A 328 -1.69 19.58 9.86
CA THR A 328 -0.96 19.08 11.02
C THR A 328 0.24 18.25 10.56
N ALA A 329 1.43 18.50 11.11
CA ALA A 329 2.53 17.57 11.04
C ALA A 329 2.22 16.36 11.92
N LEU A 330 2.25 15.18 11.34
CA LEU A 330 1.88 13.91 11.97
C LEU A 330 3.10 12.99 12.00
N PRO A 331 3.56 12.53 13.17
CA PRO A 331 4.57 11.49 13.24
C PRO A 331 4.16 10.23 12.48
N LEU A 332 5.10 9.61 11.73
CA LEU A 332 4.83 8.36 11.03
C LEU A 332 4.28 7.27 11.97
N ALA A 333 4.79 7.21 13.21
CA ALA A 333 4.34 6.25 14.22
C ALA A 333 2.86 6.41 14.64
N GLU A 334 2.23 7.51 14.28
CA GLU A 334 0.84 7.80 14.61
C GLU A 334 -0.12 7.52 13.43
N LEU A 335 0.40 7.11 12.30
CA LEU A 335 -0.39 6.68 11.16
C LEU A 335 -0.85 5.23 11.35
#